data_0b56883d20f16bb7420b7b3c6d1c9ef5
#
_entry.id   0b56883d20f16bb7420b7b3c6d1c9ef5
#
_cell.length_a   1.000
_cell.length_b   1.000
_cell.length_c   1.000
_cell.angle_alpha   90.00
_cell.angle_beta   90.00
_cell.angle_gamma   90.00
#
_symmetry.space_group_name_H-M   'P 1'
#
loop_
_entity.id
_entity.type
_entity.pdbx_description
1 polymer ?
#
loop_
_entity_poly.entity_id
_entity_poly.type
_entity_poly.pdbx_seq_one_letter_code
_entity_poly.pdbx_strand_id
1 'polypeptide(L)'
;MRIVVTGNMGYVGPVLARFLRSEIRGCTLVGYDAGFFGHCLTNSAVLPEALFDLQYIGDVRELPPHVLTGADAVVHLAAVSNDPMGNRYERVTAEINQQASIRLAELARAAGVKNFVFASSCSMYGYAQGGARKEADPTNPLTAYARSKIGTENALKQMDLGGMTVTALRFATACGMSDRLRLDLVLNDFVACAVTSGEITVLSDGTPWRPLIDVEDMSRAIAWAVRRLAADGGHFLAINVGRNEWNYQVKDLAEAVAAAVPGTRVSIDIAAPPDKRSYKVDFSLFNALAPDHVPQLSLEESIRRLHTGLASMGFADRDFRNSSYMRLKTIERHIAAGRLGPDLRWIRQH
;
A
#
# COMPACT_ATOMS: atom_id res chain seq x y z
N MET A 1 24.20 -2.33 -2.10
CA MET A 1 22.94 -2.94 -2.60
C MET A 1 22.18 -1.89 -3.39
N ARG A 2 21.84 -2.16 -4.65
CA ARG A 2 21.03 -1.30 -5.52
C ARG A 2 19.58 -1.79 -5.52
N ILE A 3 18.64 -0.95 -5.11
CA ILE A 3 17.21 -1.27 -4.99
C ILE A 3 16.42 -0.36 -5.92
N VAL A 4 15.65 -0.95 -6.82
CA VAL A 4 14.70 -0.21 -7.68
C VAL A 4 13.32 -0.27 -7.04
N VAL A 5 12.70 0.89 -6.81
CA VAL A 5 11.36 1.01 -6.22
C VAL A 5 10.41 1.60 -7.26
N THR A 6 9.46 0.83 -7.74
CA THR A 6 8.41 1.35 -8.61
C THR A 6 7.21 1.80 -7.79
N GLY A 7 6.56 2.89 -8.17
CA GLY A 7 5.47 3.48 -7.37
C GLY A 7 5.96 4.26 -6.14
N ASN A 8 7.22 4.70 -6.16
CA ASN A 8 7.86 5.37 -5.04
C ASN A 8 7.31 6.77 -4.73
N MET A 9 6.63 7.40 -5.69
CA MET A 9 5.94 8.69 -5.47
C MET A 9 4.50 8.50 -4.94
N GLY A 10 4.16 7.29 -4.48
CA GLY A 10 2.92 6.97 -3.79
C GLY A 10 3.01 7.13 -2.27
N TYR A 11 2.04 6.53 -1.55
CA TYR A 11 1.91 6.62 -0.10
C TYR A 11 3.04 5.91 0.67
N VAL A 12 3.43 4.72 0.23
CA VAL A 12 4.44 3.89 0.91
C VAL A 12 5.86 4.38 0.62
N GLY A 13 6.12 4.86 -0.59
CA GLY A 13 7.47 5.15 -1.09
C GLY A 13 8.32 6.08 -0.22
N PRO A 14 7.82 7.25 0.24
CA PRO A 14 8.57 8.16 1.10
C PRO A 14 9.02 7.54 2.42
N VAL A 15 8.12 6.79 3.07
CA VAL A 15 8.40 6.11 4.34
C VAL A 15 9.40 4.97 4.12
N LEU A 16 9.20 4.18 3.06
CA LEU A 16 10.11 3.11 2.67
C LEU A 16 11.52 3.63 2.38
N ALA A 17 11.65 4.74 1.65
CA ALA A 17 12.95 5.31 1.31
C ALA A 17 13.74 5.68 2.59
N ARG A 18 13.10 6.36 3.55
CA ARG A 18 13.72 6.67 4.84
C ARG A 18 14.12 5.40 5.59
N PHE A 19 13.22 4.43 5.65
CA PHE A 19 13.47 3.17 6.34
C PHE A 19 14.64 2.40 5.72
N LEU A 20 14.69 2.26 4.39
CA LEU A 20 15.79 1.57 3.70
C LEU A 20 17.13 2.29 3.90
N ARG A 21 17.14 3.63 3.90
CA ARG A 21 18.35 4.42 4.17
C ARG A 21 18.90 4.21 5.59
N SER A 22 18.03 4.07 6.58
CA SER A 22 18.45 3.80 7.96
C SER A 22 18.89 2.34 8.17
N GLU A 23 18.21 1.40 7.53
CA GLU A 23 18.39 -0.03 7.75
C GLU A 23 19.51 -0.65 6.90
N ILE A 24 19.74 -0.12 5.69
CA ILE A 24 20.71 -0.66 4.73
C ILE A 24 21.74 0.42 4.39
N ARG A 25 22.82 0.47 5.17
CA ARG A 25 23.88 1.46 4.98
C ARG A 25 24.47 1.38 3.56
N GLY A 26 24.60 2.53 2.90
CA GLY A 26 25.19 2.63 1.56
C GLY A 26 24.35 2.01 0.45
N CYS A 27 23.06 1.78 0.66
CA CYS A 27 22.19 1.34 -0.42
C CYS A 27 22.02 2.45 -1.47
N THR A 28 21.93 2.04 -2.74
CA THR A 28 21.53 2.91 -3.85
C THR A 28 20.06 2.71 -4.11
N LEU A 29 19.25 3.78 -4.01
CA LEU A 29 17.83 3.75 -4.27
C LEU A 29 17.51 4.38 -5.63
N VAL A 30 16.76 3.67 -6.46
CA VAL A 30 16.29 4.14 -7.76
C VAL A 30 14.77 4.15 -7.75
N GLY A 31 14.18 5.32 -7.97
CA GLY A 31 12.73 5.47 -8.07
C GLY A 31 12.25 5.38 -9.52
N TYR A 32 11.07 4.77 -9.74
CA TYR A 32 10.36 4.78 -11.01
C TYR A 32 8.86 4.94 -10.78
N ASP A 33 8.27 6.02 -11.26
CA ASP A 33 6.84 6.35 -11.02
C ASP A 33 6.24 7.15 -12.16
N ALA A 34 4.94 7.02 -12.38
CA ALA A 34 4.21 7.84 -13.34
C ALA A 34 3.95 9.28 -12.82
N GLY A 35 4.13 9.54 -11.53
CA GLY A 35 4.00 10.86 -10.92
C GLY A 35 2.58 11.35 -10.72
N PHE A 36 1.55 10.50 -10.81
CA PHE A 36 0.15 10.91 -10.65
C PHE A 36 -0.12 11.67 -9.35
N PHE A 37 0.59 11.31 -8.29
CA PHE A 37 0.41 11.85 -6.95
C PHE A 37 1.61 12.71 -6.49
N GLY A 38 2.50 13.09 -7.40
CA GLY A 38 3.71 13.84 -7.08
C GLY A 38 3.44 15.14 -6.32
N HIS A 39 2.34 15.83 -6.65
CA HIS A 39 1.91 17.07 -6.02
C HIS A 39 1.14 16.89 -4.70
N CYS A 40 0.79 15.64 -4.31
CA CYS A 40 0.04 15.37 -3.08
C CYS A 40 0.98 15.31 -1.86
N LEU A 41 1.81 16.31 -1.68
CA LEU A 41 2.74 16.38 -0.54
C LEU A 41 2.02 16.78 0.74
N THR A 42 2.46 16.18 1.84
CA THR A 42 1.92 16.38 3.17
C THR A 42 3.07 16.65 4.14
N ASN A 43 3.11 17.82 4.74
CA ASN A 43 4.03 18.16 5.83
C ASN A 43 5.51 17.79 5.55
N SER A 44 5.94 17.97 4.31
CA SER A 44 7.30 17.64 3.86
C SER A 44 8.09 18.91 3.55
N ALA A 45 9.18 19.15 4.24
CA ALA A 45 10.08 20.27 4.00
C ALA A 45 10.98 20.05 2.76
N VAL A 46 11.17 18.80 2.36
CA VAL A 46 12.01 18.40 1.23
C VAL A 46 11.26 17.36 0.41
N LEU A 47 11.42 17.38 -0.91
CA LEU A 47 10.84 16.35 -1.79
C LEU A 47 11.32 14.97 -1.37
N PRO A 48 10.42 14.02 -1.10
CA PRO A 48 10.81 12.66 -0.70
C PRO A 48 11.73 11.97 -1.71
N GLU A 49 11.65 12.36 -2.99
CA GLU A 49 12.51 11.85 -4.06
C GLU A 49 13.99 12.22 -3.88
N ALA A 50 14.32 13.23 -3.06
CA ALA A 50 15.70 13.55 -2.67
C ALA A 50 16.37 12.42 -1.87
N LEU A 51 15.59 11.45 -1.35
CA LEU A 51 16.12 10.24 -0.72
C LEU A 51 16.54 9.17 -1.74
N PHE A 52 16.22 9.35 -3.03
CA PHE A 52 16.62 8.46 -4.10
C PHE A 52 17.87 9.01 -4.79
N ASP A 53 18.80 8.13 -5.17
CA ASP A 53 20.00 8.52 -5.94
C ASP A 53 19.64 8.82 -7.41
N LEU A 54 18.59 8.17 -7.92
CA LEU A 54 18.05 8.39 -9.25
C LEU A 54 16.53 8.32 -9.22
N GLN A 55 15.86 9.24 -9.91
CA GLN A 55 14.43 9.23 -10.11
C GLN A 55 14.09 9.21 -11.60
N TYR A 56 13.40 8.18 -12.04
CA TYR A 56 12.81 8.10 -13.37
C TYR A 56 11.30 8.37 -13.32
N ILE A 57 10.81 9.15 -14.28
CA ILE A 57 9.38 9.36 -14.46
C ILE A 57 8.91 8.56 -15.67
N GLY A 58 7.94 7.69 -15.47
CA GLY A 58 7.40 6.84 -16.53
C GLY A 58 6.31 5.89 -16.10
N ASP A 59 5.64 5.33 -17.08
CA ASP A 59 4.58 4.35 -16.89
C ASP A 59 5.18 2.95 -16.69
N VAL A 60 4.79 2.25 -15.64
CA VAL A 60 5.31 0.90 -15.33
C VAL A 60 5.00 -0.12 -16.43
N ARG A 61 3.95 0.11 -17.24
CA ARG A 61 3.62 -0.69 -18.41
C ARG A 61 4.73 -0.68 -19.47
N GLU A 62 5.56 0.36 -19.46
CA GLU A 62 6.61 0.62 -20.44
C GLU A 62 7.99 0.79 -19.78
N LEU A 63 8.19 0.26 -18.56
CA LEU A 63 9.48 0.40 -17.87
C LEU A 63 10.63 -0.09 -18.76
N PRO A 64 11.62 0.80 -19.04
CA PRO A 64 12.76 0.44 -19.88
C PRO A 64 13.72 -0.49 -19.14
N PRO A 65 14.29 -1.54 -19.79
CA PRO A 65 15.18 -2.50 -19.14
C PRO A 65 16.40 -1.89 -18.45
N HIS A 66 16.93 -0.77 -18.96
CA HIS A 66 18.13 -0.12 -18.40
C HIS A 66 17.92 0.40 -16.97
N VAL A 67 16.68 0.66 -16.53
CA VAL A 67 16.35 1.05 -15.15
C VAL A 67 16.78 -0.05 -14.16
N LEU A 68 16.74 -1.30 -14.60
CA LEU A 68 17.07 -2.49 -13.79
C LEU A 68 18.56 -2.87 -13.84
N THR A 69 19.38 -2.16 -14.63
CA THR A 69 20.79 -2.51 -14.78
C THR A 69 21.52 -2.43 -13.44
N GLY A 70 22.15 -3.55 -13.04
CA GLY A 70 22.88 -3.68 -11.79
C GLY A 70 22.01 -3.64 -10.53
N ALA A 71 20.68 -3.80 -10.63
CA ALA A 71 19.79 -3.88 -9.49
C ALA A 71 19.96 -5.23 -8.78
N ASP A 72 20.15 -5.18 -7.46
CA ASP A 72 20.14 -6.36 -6.60
C ASP A 72 18.70 -6.76 -6.24
N ALA A 73 17.83 -5.75 -6.04
CA ALA A 73 16.43 -5.97 -5.69
C ALA A 73 15.47 -5.00 -6.40
N VAL A 74 14.24 -5.47 -6.62
CA VAL A 74 13.12 -4.66 -7.09
C VAL A 74 12.02 -4.69 -6.04
N VAL A 75 11.52 -3.51 -5.64
CA VAL A 75 10.32 -3.35 -4.81
C VAL A 75 9.22 -2.79 -5.69
N HIS A 76 8.21 -3.60 -5.98
CA HIS A 76 7.12 -3.23 -6.87
C HIS A 76 5.89 -2.77 -6.09
N LEU A 77 5.76 -1.43 -5.93
CA LEU A 77 4.62 -0.78 -5.27
C LEU A 77 3.64 -0.15 -6.27
N ALA A 78 4.05 0.05 -7.54
CA ALA A 78 3.22 0.70 -8.56
C ALA A 78 1.93 -0.10 -8.78
N ALA A 79 0.79 0.55 -8.55
CA ALA A 79 -0.53 -0.05 -8.73
C ALA A 79 -1.64 1.00 -8.74
N VAL A 80 -2.75 0.69 -9.38
CA VAL A 80 -4.08 1.25 -9.06
C VAL A 80 -4.50 0.63 -7.72
N SER A 81 -4.37 1.36 -6.62
CA SER A 81 -4.12 0.81 -5.29
C SER A 81 -5.30 0.79 -4.32
N ASN A 82 -6.53 0.96 -4.79
CA ASN A 82 -7.72 0.80 -3.96
C ASN A 82 -8.91 0.27 -4.77
N ASP A 83 -9.91 -0.24 -4.06
CA ASP A 83 -11.09 -0.84 -4.67
C ASP A 83 -11.92 0.16 -5.51
N PRO A 84 -12.19 1.42 -5.06
CA PRO A 84 -12.93 2.38 -5.87
C PRO A 84 -12.25 2.70 -7.21
N MET A 85 -10.94 2.92 -7.22
CA MET A 85 -10.18 3.14 -8.46
C MET A 85 -10.16 1.87 -9.32
N GLY A 86 -9.91 0.72 -8.68
CA GLY A 86 -9.86 -0.58 -9.36
C GLY A 86 -11.16 -0.88 -10.11
N ASN A 87 -12.30 -0.66 -9.48
CA ASN A 87 -13.60 -0.89 -10.09
C ASN A 87 -13.94 0.18 -11.16
N ARG A 88 -13.54 1.44 -10.95
CA ARG A 88 -13.76 2.52 -11.92
C ARG A 88 -12.96 2.34 -13.20
N TYR A 89 -11.72 1.80 -13.09
CA TYR A 89 -10.78 1.63 -14.20
C TYR A 89 -10.36 0.16 -14.35
N GLU A 90 -11.33 -0.77 -14.42
CA GLU A 90 -11.10 -2.22 -14.32
C GLU A 90 -10.08 -2.74 -15.34
N ARG A 91 -10.24 -2.39 -16.63
CA ARG A 91 -9.31 -2.77 -17.70
C ARG A 91 -7.89 -2.27 -17.42
N VAL A 92 -7.77 -0.98 -17.10
CA VAL A 92 -6.47 -0.34 -16.84
C VAL A 92 -5.85 -0.90 -15.56
N THR A 93 -6.67 -1.27 -14.58
CA THR A 93 -6.22 -1.96 -13.37
C THR A 93 -5.60 -3.31 -13.70
N ALA A 94 -6.19 -4.09 -14.59
CA ALA A 94 -5.58 -5.34 -15.04
C ALA A 94 -4.27 -5.11 -15.80
N GLU A 95 -4.20 -4.10 -16.66
CA GLU A 95 -2.99 -3.73 -17.41
C GLU A 95 -1.84 -3.32 -16.47
N ILE A 96 -2.11 -2.43 -15.51
CA ILE A 96 -1.08 -1.89 -14.60
C ILE A 96 -0.73 -2.89 -13.50
N ASN A 97 -1.73 -3.44 -12.82
CA ASN A 97 -1.49 -4.24 -11.62
C ASN A 97 -1.09 -5.67 -11.92
N GLN A 98 -1.51 -6.24 -13.04
CA GLN A 98 -1.22 -7.64 -13.37
C GLN A 98 -0.23 -7.75 -14.53
N GLN A 99 -0.58 -7.26 -15.72
CA GLN A 99 0.25 -7.46 -16.90
C GLN A 99 1.62 -6.78 -16.77
N ALA A 100 1.65 -5.52 -16.32
CA ALA A 100 2.91 -4.81 -16.11
C ALA A 100 3.74 -5.39 -14.97
N SER A 101 3.10 -5.90 -13.91
CA SER A 101 3.82 -6.56 -12.80
C SER A 101 4.50 -7.85 -13.25
N ILE A 102 3.84 -8.66 -14.07
CA ILE A 102 4.39 -9.91 -14.63
C ILE A 102 5.58 -9.56 -15.55
N ARG A 103 5.37 -8.61 -16.48
CA ARG A 103 6.45 -8.13 -17.37
C ARG A 103 7.63 -7.58 -16.57
N LEU A 104 7.40 -6.82 -15.51
CA LEU A 104 8.48 -6.28 -14.68
C LEU A 104 9.29 -7.39 -14.01
N ALA A 105 8.63 -8.46 -13.53
CA ALA A 105 9.32 -9.60 -12.96
C ALA A 105 10.18 -10.36 -14.00
N GLU A 106 9.68 -10.52 -15.22
CA GLU A 106 10.43 -11.08 -16.35
C GLU A 106 11.68 -10.25 -16.66
N LEU A 107 11.52 -8.92 -16.72
CA LEU A 107 12.64 -7.99 -16.94
C LEU A 107 13.65 -8.03 -15.80
N ALA A 108 13.16 -8.11 -14.54
CA ALA A 108 14.01 -8.20 -13.36
C ALA A 108 14.84 -9.50 -13.39
N ARG A 109 14.21 -10.64 -13.71
CA ARG A 109 14.90 -11.91 -13.89
C ARG A 109 15.99 -11.82 -14.99
N ALA A 110 15.63 -11.26 -16.15
CA ALA A 110 16.56 -11.11 -17.27
C ALA A 110 17.73 -10.17 -16.94
N ALA A 111 17.52 -9.18 -16.06
CA ALA A 111 18.57 -8.29 -15.57
C ALA A 111 19.43 -8.87 -14.43
N GLY A 112 19.16 -10.10 -13.99
CA GLY A 112 19.91 -10.78 -12.92
C GLY A 112 19.58 -10.28 -11.51
N VAL A 113 18.41 -9.67 -11.32
CA VAL A 113 17.89 -9.26 -10.00
C VAL A 113 17.77 -10.48 -9.09
N LYS A 114 18.23 -10.34 -7.84
CA LYS A 114 18.22 -11.43 -6.86
C LYS A 114 16.90 -11.53 -6.09
N ASN A 115 16.30 -10.38 -5.76
CA ASN A 115 15.08 -10.31 -4.96
C ASN A 115 14.02 -9.44 -5.65
N PHE A 116 12.84 -10.00 -5.88
CA PHE A 116 11.66 -9.29 -6.38
C PHE A 116 10.58 -9.26 -5.31
N VAL A 117 10.27 -8.08 -4.79
CA VAL A 117 9.25 -7.87 -3.75
C VAL A 117 8.01 -7.29 -4.39
N PHE A 118 6.92 -8.03 -4.32
CA PHE A 118 5.61 -7.62 -4.83
C PHE A 118 4.69 -7.20 -3.69
N ALA A 119 4.21 -5.95 -3.71
CA ALA A 119 3.19 -5.48 -2.79
C ALA A 119 1.84 -6.09 -3.16
N SER A 120 1.52 -7.23 -2.55
CA SER A 120 0.23 -7.89 -2.61
C SER A 120 -0.71 -7.37 -1.51
N SER A 121 -1.87 -8.00 -1.27
CA SER A 121 -2.88 -7.47 -0.37
C SER A 121 -3.76 -8.56 0.23
N CYS A 122 -4.05 -8.45 1.53
CA CYS A 122 -5.06 -9.28 2.20
C CYS A 122 -6.50 -9.02 1.68
N SER A 123 -6.74 -7.95 0.90
CA SER A 123 -8.06 -7.72 0.28
C SER A 123 -8.54 -8.87 -0.60
N MET A 124 -7.62 -9.76 -1.01
CA MET A 124 -7.96 -10.98 -1.74
C MET A 124 -8.86 -11.96 -0.96
N TYR A 125 -8.89 -11.87 0.37
CA TYR A 125 -9.78 -12.70 1.18
C TYR A 125 -11.23 -12.21 1.14
N GLY A 126 -11.48 -10.94 0.79
CA GLY A 126 -12.78 -10.34 0.46
C GLY A 126 -13.81 -10.44 1.57
N TYR A 127 -14.72 -11.43 1.49
CA TYR A 127 -15.66 -11.76 2.55
C TYR A 127 -15.33 -13.16 3.08
N ALA A 128 -14.99 -13.23 4.36
CA ALA A 128 -14.62 -14.47 5.01
C ALA A 128 -15.25 -14.59 6.40
N GLN A 129 -16.10 -15.59 6.58
CA GLN A 129 -16.68 -15.95 7.88
C GLN A 129 -15.74 -16.91 8.62
N GLY A 130 -15.85 -16.91 9.95
CA GLY A 130 -15.09 -17.82 10.81
C GLY A 130 -13.73 -17.27 11.24
N GLY A 131 -12.71 -18.14 11.27
CA GLY A 131 -11.37 -17.82 11.78
C GLY A 131 -10.56 -16.85 10.91
N ALA A 132 -9.39 -16.45 11.42
CA ALA A 132 -8.43 -15.64 10.68
C ALA A 132 -7.85 -16.43 9.49
N ARG A 133 -7.71 -15.78 8.33
CA ARG A 133 -7.26 -16.39 7.07
C ARG A 133 -5.74 -16.54 7.07
N LYS A 134 -5.30 -17.74 6.71
CA LYS A 134 -3.90 -18.11 6.47
C LYS A 134 -3.58 -18.07 4.98
N GLU A 135 -2.33 -18.16 4.63
CA GLU A 135 -1.84 -18.07 3.25
C GLU A 135 -2.40 -19.15 2.32
N ALA A 136 -2.66 -20.34 2.87
CA ALA A 136 -3.21 -21.49 2.13
C ALA A 136 -4.75 -21.47 2.03
N ASP A 137 -5.43 -20.57 2.74
CA ASP A 137 -6.89 -20.51 2.73
C ASP A 137 -7.44 -19.99 1.40
N PRO A 138 -8.66 -20.39 1.03
CA PRO A 138 -9.30 -19.90 -0.19
C PRO A 138 -9.43 -18.38 -0.20
N THR A 139 -9.15 -17.77 -1.35
CA THR A 139 -9.38 -16.35 -1.62
C THR A 139 -10.80 -16.13 -2.16
N ASN A 140 -11.39 -14.97 -1.86
CA ASN A 140 -12.72 -14.57 -2.34
C ASN A 140 -12.70 -13.10 -2.80
N PRO A 141 -12.03 -12.78 -3.94
CA PRO A 141 -11.81 -11.40 -4.37
C PRO A 141 -13.12 -10.73 -4.82
N LEU A 142 -13.50 -9.64 -4.18
CA LEU A 142 -14.72 -8.89 -4.50
C LEU A 142 -14.49 -7.77 -5.52
N THR A 143 -13.24 -7.39 -5.78
CA THR A 143 -12.89 -6.20 -6.57
C THR A 143 -11.87 -6.50 -7.66
N ALA A 144 -11.81 -5.65 -8.70
CA ALA A 144 -10.81 -5.75 -9.74
C ALA A 144 -9.38 -5.64 -9.20
N TYR A 145 -9.19 -4.80 -8.17
CA TYR A 145 -7.91 -4.69 -7.46
C TYR A 145 -7.51 -6.03 -6.83
N ALA A 146 -8.38 -6.65 -6.05
CA ALA A 146 -8.09 -7.93 -5.40
C ALA A 146 -7.84 -9.05 -6.44
N ARG A 147 -8.64 -9.09 -7.52
CA ARG A 147 -8.43 -10.06 -8.63
C ARG A 147 -7.07 -9.87 -9.30
N SER A 148 -6.65 -8.61 -9.54
CA SER A 148 -5.36 -8.34 -10.16
C SER A 148 -4.18 -8.79 -9.29
N LYS A 149 -4.27 -8.65 -7.95
CA LYS A 149 -3.23 -9.14 -7.02
C LYS A 149 -3.11 -10.66 -7.05
N ILE A 150 -4.23 -11.39 -7.03
CA ILE A 150 -4.24 -12.86 -7.14
C ILE A 150 -3.68 -13.30 -8.50
N GLY A 151 -4.11 -12.67 -9.60
CA GLY A 151 -3.61 -13.00 -10.94
C GLY A 151 -2.10 -12.83 -11.06
N THR A 152 -1.56 -11.78 -10.45
CA THR A 152 -0.10 -11.56 -10.39
C THR A 152 0.60 -12.63 -9.56
N GLU A 153 0.13 -12.92 -8.33
CA GLU A 153 0.74 -13.97 -7.49
C GLU A 153 0.76 -15.34 -8.22
N ASN A 154 -0.34 -15.73 -8.87
CA ASN A 154 -0.41 -16.98 -9.61
C ASN A 154 0.58 -17.03 -10.77
N ALA A 155 0.72 -15.95 -11.52
CA ALA A 155 1.69 -15.86 -12.62
C ALA A 155 3.14 -15.93 -12.11
N LEU A 156 3.46 -15.19 -11.05
CA LEU A 156 4.80 -15.19 -10.44
C LEU A 156 5.16 -16.57 -9.85
N LYS A 157 4.19 -17.28 -9.28
CA LYS A 157 4.37 -18.64 -8.75
C LYS A 157 4.71 -19.67 -9.84
N GLN A 158 4.16 -19.47 -11.05
CA GLN A 158 4.34 -20.37 -12.19
C GLN A 158 5.54 -19.98 -13.08
N MET A 159 6.09 -18.78 -12.88
CA MET A 159 7.18 -18.25 -13.69
C MET A 159 8.48 -19.03 -13.39
N ASP A 160 9.28 -19.28 -14.45
CA ASP A 160 10.68 -19.66 -14.25
C ASP A 160 11.45 -18.47 -13.64
N LEU A 161 11.84 -18.58 -12.38
CA LEU A 161 12.48 -17.51 -11.62
C LEU A 161 14.01 -17.42 -11.86
N GLY A 162 14.63 -18.41 -12.50
CA GLY A 162 16.07 -18.41 -12.82
C GLY A 162 16.98 -18.17 -11.60
N GLY A 163 16.55 -18.61 -10.40
CA GLY A 163 17.26 -18.36 -9.14
C GLY A 163 16.86 -17.07 -8.40
N MET A 164 16.07 -16.16 -9.00
CA MET A 164 15.51 -14.99 -8.33
C MET A 164 14.57 -15.44 -7.21
N THR A 165 14.61 -14.73 -6.08
CA THR A 165 13.69 -14.90 -4.97
C THR A 165 12.54 -13.90 -5.13
N VAL A 166 11.30 -14.39 -5.15
CA VAL A 166 10.08 -13.57 -5.26
C VAL A 166 9.31 -13.63 -3.95
N THR A 167 9.00 -12.47 -3.38
CA THR A 167 8.20 -12.34 -2.16
C THR A 167 6.97 -11.50 -2.42
N ALA A 168 5.80 -12.12 -2.41
CA ALA A 168 4.51 -11.43 -2.46
C ALA A 168 4.03 -11.14 -1.03
N LEU A 169 4.19 -9.89 -0.60
CA LEU A 169 3.77 -9.43 0.73
C LEU A 169 2.27 -9.07 0.69
N ARG A 170 1.41 -9.94 1.22
CA ARG A 170 -0.02 -9.70 1.36
C ARG A 170 -0.26 -8.78 2.55
N PHE A 171 -0.13 -7.48 2.31
CA PHE A 171 -0.31 -6.49 3.36
C PHE A 171 -1.75 -6.43 3.87
N ALA A 172 -1.89 -6.30 5.19
CA ALA A 172 -3.10 -5.80 5.83
C ALA A 172 -3.44 -4.38 5.32
N THR A 173 -4.60 -3.84 5.68
CA THR A 173 -5.00 -2.48 5.29
C THR A 173 -4.00 -1.46 5.83
N ALA A 174 -3.37 -0.73 4.95
CA ALA A 174 -2.36 0.27 5.31
C ALA A 174 -2.98 1.42 6.13
N CYS A 175 -2.22 1.95 7.08
CA CYS A 175 -2.53 3.18 7.82
C CYS A 175 -1.23 3.91 8.20
N GLY A 176 -1.35 5.09 8.82
CA GLY A 176 -0.21 5.84 9.36
C GLY A 176 0.18 7.07 8.53
N MET A 177 1.08 7.86 9.08
CA MET A 177 1.52 9.14 8.47
C MET A 177 2.55 8.91 7.36
N SER A 178 2.41 9.67 6.29
CA SER A 178 3.33 9.67 5.14
C SER A 178 3.42 11.05 4.54
N ASP A 179 4.54 11.38 3.88
CA ASP A 179 4.70 12.63 3.12
C ASP A 179 3.73 12.72 1.92
N ARG A 180 3.12 11.62 1.52
CA ARG A 180 2.03 11.55 0.54
C ARG A 180 0.83 10.86 1.14
N LEU A 181 0.28 11.47 2.18
CA LEU A 181 -0.83 10.95 2.96
C LEU A 181 -2.02 10.56 2.07
N ARG A 182 -2.71 9.51 2.49
CA ARG A 182 -3.97 9.05 1.92
C ARG A 182 -5.06 9.09 2.97
N LEU A 183 -6.14 9.81 2.69
CA LEU A 183 -7.32 9.86 3.55
C LEU A 183 -8.46 8.95 3.06
N ASP A 184 -8.21 8.15 2.01
CA ASP A 184 -9.08 7.07 1.56
C ASP A 184 -8.78 5.72 2.25
N LEU A 185 -8.03 5.74 3.37
CA LEU A 185 -7.73 4.60 4.24
C LEU A 185 -8.46 4.80 5.58
N VAL A 186 -9.14 3.76 6.06
CA VAL A 186 -10.13 3.86 7.14
C VAL A 186 -9.61 4.55 8.41
N LEU A 187 -8.44 4.15 8.93
CA LEU A 187 -7.88 4.79 10.12
C LEU A 187 -7.50 6.24 9.86
N ASN A 188 -6.88 6.51 8.72
CA ASN A 188 -6.45 7.85 8.33
C ASN A 188 -7.65 8.79 8.15
N ASP A 189 -8.75 8.29 7.54
CA ASP A 189 -10.02 9.01 7.40
C ASP A 189 -10.60 9.37 8.78
N PHE A 190 -10.64 8.41 9.70
CA PHE A 190 -11.20 8.64 11.03
C PHE A 190 -10.40 9.69 11.82
N VAL A 191 -9.06 9.64 11.75
CA VAL A 191 -8.23 10.66 12.41
C VAL A 191 -8.40 12.04 11.74
N ALA A 192 -8.54 12.09 10.41
CA ALA A 192 -8.82 13.35 9.70
C ALA A 192 -10.19 13.91 10.09
N CYS A 193 -11.21 13.08 10.23
CA CYS A 193 -12.53 13.49 10.77
C CYS A 193 -12.43 14.05 12.18
N ALA A 194 -11.71 13.36 13.07
CA ALA A 194 -11.51 13.80 14.44
C ALA A 194 -10.84 15.18 14.50
N VAL A 195 -9.81 15.41 13.66
CA VAL A 195 -9.06 16.69 13.61
C VAL A 195 -9.91 17.83 13.03
N THR A 196 -10.72 17.56 11.98
CA THR A 196 -11.39 18.64 11.23
C THR A 196 -12.79 18.99 11.73
N SER A 197 -13.57 17.98 12.12
CA SER A 197 -14.97 18.16 12.54
C SER A 197 -15.22 17.78 13.99
N GLY A 198 -14.33 17.03 14.63
CA GLY A 198 -14.59 16.42 15.94
C GLY A 198 -15.66 15.32 15.87
N GLU A 199 -16.00 14.82 14.68
CA GLU A 199 -17.03 13.80 14.52
C GLU A 199 -16.61 12.73 13.50
N ILE A 200 -16.62 11.47 13.92
CA ILE A 200 -16.36 10.30 13.06
C ILE A 200 -17.70 9.68 12.71
N THR A 201 -18.04 9.65 11.43
CA THR A 201 -19.23 8.95 10.92
C THR A 201 -18.82 7.62 10.31
N VAL A 202 -19.27 6.52 10.91
CA VAL A 202 -19.11 5.16 10.38
C VAL A 202 -20.28 4.89 9.44
N LEU A 203 -19.98 4.73 8.13
CA LEU A 203 -20.99 4.58 7.06
C LEU A 203 -21.55 3.16 6.91
N SER A 204 -21.21 2.25 7.83
CA SER A 204 -21.74 0.89 7.93
C SER A 204 -22.20 0.65 9.37
N ASP A 205 -22.74 -0.55 9.64
CA ASP A 205 -23.09 -0.97 11.01
C ASP A 205 -21.88 -1.13 11.95
N GLY A 206 -20.65 -0.89 11.46
CA GLY A 206 -19.42 -0.96 12.22
C GLY A 206 -18.89 -2.37 12.48
N THR A 207 -19.61 -3.43 12.12
CA THR A 207 -19.24 -4.82 12.41
C THR A 207 -18.16 -5.43 11.50
N PRO A 208 -17.90 -4.96 10.26
CA PRO A 208 -16.90 -5.54 9.38
C PRO A 208 -15.50 -5.54 9.98
N TRP A 209 -14.80 -6.65 9.81
CA TRP A 209 -13.41 -6.82 10.25
C TRP A 209 -12.42 -6.26 9.25
N ARG A 210 -11.40 -5.57 9.74
CA ARG A 210 -10.27 -5.02 8.98
C ARG A 210 -8.96 -5.29 9.71
N PRO A 211 -8.08 -6.12 9.14
CA PRO A 211 -6.70 -6.15 9.60
C PRO A 211 -6.00 -4.87 9.14
N LEU A 212 -5.18 -4.27 10.00
CA LEU A 212 -4.40 -3.07 9.68
C LEU A 212 -2.89 -3.32 9.81
N ILE A 213 -2.12 -2.43 9.18
CA ILE A 213 -0.66 -2.32 9.32
C ILE A 213 -0.24 -0.87 9.11
N ASP A 214 0.65 -0.37 9.97
CA ASP A 214 1.26 0.94 9.76
C ASP A 214 2.23 0.93 8.58
N VAL A 215 2.30 2.04 7.85
CA VAL A 215 3.17 2.19 6.67
C VAL A 215 4.66 2.05 6.99
N GLU A 216 5.09 2.35 8.22
CA GLU A 216 6.46 2.09 8.67
C GLU A 216 6.72 0.60 8.84
N ASP A 217 5.76 -0.14 9.39
CA ASP A 217 5.85 -1.60 9.53
C ASP A 217 5.74 -2.32 8.18
N MET A 218 5.02 -1.75 7.20
CA MET A 218 5.11 -2.21 5.81
C MET A 218 6.54 -2.07 5.28
N SER A 219 7.19 -0.94 5.57
CA SER A 219 8.57 -0.68 5.16
C SER A 219 9.56 -1.65 5.80
N ARG A 220 9.33 -2.01 7.08
CA ARG A 220 10.10 -3.03 7.82
C ARG A 220 10.00 -4.41 7.15
N ALA A 221 8.82 -4.83 6.77
CA ALA A 221 8.61 -6.09 6.06
C ALA A 221 9.26 -6.09 4.66
N ILE A 222 9.21 -4.97 3.95
CA ILE A 222 9.90 -4.81 2.66
C ILE A 222 11.42 -4.90 2.84
N ALA A 223 11.98 -4.31 3.89
CA ALA A 223 13.42 -4.38 4.19
C ALA A 223 13.92 -5.80 4.46
N TRP A 224 13.08 -6.67 5.04
CA TRP A 224 13.34 -8.10 5.11
C TRP A 224 13.29 -8.74 3.72
N ALA A 225 12.22 -8.51 2.97
CA ALA A 225 11.96 -9.18 1.70
C ALA A 225 13.02 -8.87 0.63
N VAL A 226 13.61 -7.67 0.61
CA VAL A 226 14.71 -7.32 -0.32
C VAL A 226 16.02 -8.07 -0.04
N ARG A 227 16.13 -8.74 1.12
CA ARG A 227 17.29 -9.52 1.54
C ARG A 227 16.96 -10.99 1.78
N ARG A 228 15.69 -11.40 1.60
CA ARG A 228 15.23 -12.76 1.85
C ARG A 228 15.99 -13.77 1.00
N LEU A 229 16.40 -14.86 1.63
CA LEU A 229 17.03 -15.99 0.96
C LEU A 229 15.98 -17.05 0.59
N ALA A 230 16.26 -17.86 -0.41
CA ALA A 230 15.37 -18.97 -0.79
C ALA A 230 15.22 -20.02 0.35
N ALA A 231 16.18 -20.09 1.27
CA ALA A 231 16.06 -20.93 2.48
C ALA A 231 14.88 -20.52 3.37
N ASP A 232 14.47 -19.23 3.33
CA ASP A 232 13.41 -18.66 4.16
C ASP A 232 12.05 -18.70 3.45
N GLY A 233 11.62 -19.88 3.01
CA GLY A 233 10.29 -20.08 2.40
C GLY A 233 10.27 -20.32 0.89
N GLY A 234 11.42 -20.69 0.28
CA GLY A 234 11.53 -21.04 -1.15
C GLY A 234 11.76 -19.83 -2.07
N HIS A 235 11.93 -20.11 -3.35
CA HIS A 235 12.12 -19.04 -4.35
C HIS A 235 10.88 -18.18 -4.52
N PHE A 236 9.68 -18.72 -4.43
CA PHE A 236 8.42 -17.98 -4.39
C PHE A 236 7.76 -18.12 -3.03
N LEU A 237 7.45 -17.00 -2.40
CA LEU A 237 6.73 -16.93 -1.13
C LEU A 237 5.63 -15.88 -1.21
N ALA A 238 4.37 -16.28 -0.99
CA ALA A 238 3.26 -15.37 -0.71
C ALA A 238 2.97 -15.45 0.80
N ILE A 239 2.98 -14.31 1.49
CA ILE A 239 2.93 -14.26 2.95
C ILE A 239 2.08 -13.09 3.44
N ASN A 240 1.22 -13.34 4.44
CA ASN A 240 0.42 -12.31 5.09
C ASN A 240 1.28 -11.43 5.99
N VAL A 241 1.14 -10.12 5.90
CA VAL A 241 1.94 -9.16 6.67
C VAL A 241 1.06 -8.20 7.46
N GLY A 242 1.19 -8.26 8.78
CA GLY A 242 0.45 -7.49 9.77
C GLY A 242 0.67 -8.04 11.17
N ARG A 243 -0.27 -7.76 12.09
CA ARG A 243 -0.26 -8.30 13.48
C ARG A 243 -1.57 -9.01 13.77
N ASN A 244 -1.51 -10.12 14.47
CA ASN A 244 -2.72 -10.86 14.87
C ASN A 244 -3.66 -10.02 15.72
N GLU A 245 -3.11 -9.15 16.57
CA GLU A 245 -3.84 -8.26 17.46
C GLU A 245 -4.49 -7.09 16.71
N TRP A 246 -4.08 -6.83 15.47
CA TRP A 246 -4.59 -5.72 14.66
C TRP A 246 -5.72 -6.10 13.69
N ASN A 247 -6.45 -7.15 14.01
CA ASN A 247 -7.73 -7.46 13.40
C ASN A 247 -8.85 -6.73 14.18
N TYR A 248 -9.30 -5.59 13.69
CA TYR A 248 -10.30 -4.74 14.35
C TYR A 248 -11.64 -4.76 13.62
N GLN A 249 -12.73 -4.58 14.33
CA GLN A 249 -13.97 -4.12 13.71
C GLN A 249 -13.88 -2.62 13.42
N VAL A 250 -14.60 -2.16 12.40
CA VAL A 250 -14.57 -0.74 12.00
C VAL A 250 -15.02 0.17 13.14
N LYS A 251 -16.01 -0.26 13.94
CA LYS A 251 -16.46 0.48 15.15
C LYS A 251 -15.35 0.62 16.19
N ASP A 252 -14.58 -0.45 16.43
CA ASP A 252 -13.50 -0.43 17.42
C ASP A 252 -12.39 0.56 17.03
N LEU A 253 -12.12 0.70 15.72
CA LEU A 253 -11.19 1.71 15.21
C LEU A 253 -11.71 3.13 15.44
N ALA A 254 -13.00 3.39 15.19
CA ALA A 254 -13.59 4.71 15.44
C ALA A 254 -13.54 5.08 16.92
N GLU A 255 -13.84 4.13 17.80
CA GLU A 255 -13.78 4.29 19.25
C GLU A 255 -12.33 4.53 19.74
N ALA A 256 -11.34 3.79 19.20
CA ALA A 256 -9.93 3.99 19.51
C ALA A 256 -9.44 5.38 19.11
N VAL A 257 -9.87 5.89 17.96
CA VAL A 257 -9.54 7.27 17.55
C VAL A 257 -10.18 8.28 18.47
N ALA A 258 -11.46 8.11 18.82
CA ALA A 258 -12.17 9.02 19.74
C ALA A 258 -11.55 9.03 21.14
N ALA A 259 -11.07 7.89 21.64
CA ALA A 259 -10.34 7.82 22.89
C ALA A 259 -8.99 8.54 22.86
N ALA A 260 -8.29 8.49 21.73
CA ALA A 260 -6.96 9.09 21.53
C ALA A 260 -7.01 10.59 21.18
N VAL A 261 -8.13 11.08 20.61
CA VAL A 261 -8.31 12.50 20.20
C VAL A 261 -9.45 13.12 21.02
N PRO A 262 -9.16 13.85 22.10
CA PRO A 262 -10.18 14.42 22.99
C PRO A 262 -11.21 15.29 22.28
N GLY A 263 -12.46 15.18 22.66
CA GLY A 263 -13.58 15.95 22.08
C GLY A 263 -14.17 15.33 20.81
N THR A 264 -13.67 14.18 20.37
CA THR A 264 -14.20 13.47 19.22
C THR A 264 -15.45 12.67 19.59
N ARG A 265 -16.48 12.74 18.76
CA ARG A 265 -17.71 11.93 18.86
C ARG A 265 -17.73 10.87 17.76
N VAL A 266 -18.31 9.71 18.07
CA VAL A 266 -18.51 8.63 17.08
C VAL A 266 -20.00 8.50 16.81
N SER A 267 -20.38 8.49 15.54
CA SER A 267 -21.72 8.21 15.05
C SER A 267 -21.68 6.97 14.16
N ILE A 268 -22.47 5.96 14.49
CA ILE A 268 -22.57 4.69 13.76
C ILE A 268 -24.00 4.52 13.29
N ASP A 269 -24.19 4.35 11.98
CA ASP A 269 -25.50 3.99 11.44
C ASP A 269 -25.72 2.47 11.59
N ILE A 270 -26.25 2.07 12.73
CA ILE A 270 -26.52 0.66 13.04
C ILE A 270 -27.57 0.02 12.11
N ALA A 271 -28.35 0.82 11.38
CA ALA A 271 -29.31 0.35 10.40
C ALA A 271 -28.71 0.22 8.99
N ALA A 272 -27.51 0.74 8.78
CA ALA A 272 -26.82 0.61 7.51
C ALA A 272 -26.42 -0.87 7.25
N PRO A 273 -26.44 -1.33 5.99
CA PRO A 273 -25.96 -2.66 5.68
C PRO A 273 -24.45 -2.77 5.98
N PRO A 274 -23.96 -3.95 6.45
CA PRO A 274 -22.55 -4.17 6.67
C PRO A 274 -21.78 -4.07 5.34
N ASP A 275 -20.57 -3.51 5.41
CA ASP A 275 -19.65 -3.56 4.25
C ASP A 275 -19.35 -5.04 3.94
N LYS A 276 -19.55 -5.43 2.68
CA LYS A 276 -19.35 -6.81 2.21
C LYS A 276 -17.91 -7.31 2.38
N ARG A 277 -16.93 -6.39 2.49
CA ARG A 277 -15.53 -6.72 2.76
C ARG A 277 -15.38 -6.91 4.27
N SER A 278 -15.22 -8.14 4.72
CA SER A 278 -15.04 -8.45 6.15
C SER A 278 -14.22 -9.73 6.28
N TYR A 279 -13.02 -9.61 6.85
CA TYR A 279 -12.12 -10.75 7.07
C TYR A 279 -11.11 -10.44 8.17
N LYS A 280 -10.71 -11.48 8.88
CA LYS A 280 -9.55 -11.51 9.78
C LYS A 280 -8.41 -12.26 9.11
N VAL A 281 -7.17 -11.94 9.48
CA VAL A 281 -5.97 -12.57 8.89
C VAL A 281 -5.04 -13.04 10.00
N ASP A 282 -4.44 -14.22 9.78
CA ASP A 282 -3.38 -14.79 10.60
C ASP A 282 -2.02 -14.40 10.00
N PHE A 283 -1.15 -13.83 10.82
CA PHE A 283 0.17 -13.34 10.44
C PHE A 283 1.31 -14.17 11.06
N SER A 284 0.99 -15.32 11.62
CA SER A 284 1.93 -16.14 12.37
C SER A 284 3.09 -16.67 11.51
N LEU A 285 2.84 -16.92 10.22
CA LEU A 285 3.90 -17.35 9.30
C LEU A 285 4.97 -16.25 9.11
N PHE A 286 4.55 -14.98 8.97
CA PHE A 286 5.49 -13.85 8.87
C PHE A 286 6.31 -13.70 10.14
N ASN A 287 5.67 -13.80 11.31
CA ASN A 287 6.36 -13.73 12.60
C ASN A 287 7.41 -14.84 12.75
N ALA A 288 7.14 -16.03 12.23
CA ALA A 288 8.08 -17.16 12.28
C ALA A 288 9.26 -17.01 11.31
N LEU A 289 9.04 -16.48 10.09
CA LEU A 289 10.09 -16.35 9.07
C LEU A 289 10.89 -15.05 9.18
N ALA A 290 10.31 -14.01 9.77
CA ALA A 290 10.89 -12.68 9.88
C ALA A 290 10.81 -12.11 11.31
N PRO A 291 11.29 -12.83 12.35
CA PRO A 291 11.09 -12.44 13.76
C PRO A 291 11.65 -11.06 14.10
N ASP A 292 12.73 -10.63 13.46
CA ASP A 292 13.35 -9.32 13.68
C ASP A 292 12.67 -8.19 12.89
N HIS A 293 11.69 -8.52 12.05
CA HIS A 293 11.00 -7.56 11.17
C HIS A 293 9.48 -7.53 11.38
N VAL A 294 9.00 -8.12 12.48
CA VAL A 294 7.58 -8.06 12.85
C VAL A 294 7.13 -6.62 13.07
N PRO A 295 5.85 -6.29 12.79
CA PRO A 295 5.31 -4.97 13.07
C PRO A 295 5.50 -4.55 14.53
N GLN A 296 5.94 -3.32 14.78
CA GLN A 296 6.32 -2.82 16.10
C GLN A 296 5.39 -1.72 16.64
N LEU A 297 4.74 -0.97 15.73
CA LEU A 297 3.89 0.12 16.15
C LEU A 297 2.60 -0.37 16.82
N SER A 298 2.15 0.35 17.83
CA SER A 298 0.82 0.17 18.41
C SER A 298 -0.22 1.00 17.64
N LEU A 299 -1.51 0.64 17.74
CA LEU A 299 -2.60 1.40 17.14
C LEU A 299 -2.62 2.83 17.69
N GLU A 300 -2.45 2.99 18.99
CA GLU A 300 -2.39 4.29 19.67
C GLU A 300 -1.25 5.16 19.11
N GLU A 301 -0.07 4.59 18.91
CA GLU A 301 1.07 5.31 18.34
C GLU A 301 0.79 5.74 16.88
N SER A 302 0.18 4.89 16.07
CA SER A 302 -0.20 5.24 14.69
C SER A 302 -1.25 6.36 14.68
N ILE A 303 -2.26 6.31 15.56
CA ILE A 303 -3.25 7.38 15.71
C ILE A 303 -2.58 8.68 16.14
N ARG A 304 -1.70 8.64 17.16
CA ARG A 304 -0.99 9.80 17.67
C ARG A 304 -0.11 10.45 16.58
N ARG A 305 0.61 9.66 15.81
CA ARG A 305 1.46 10.17 14.70
C ARG A 305 0.62 10.81 13.60
N LEU A 306 -0.51 10.20 13.21
CA LEU A 306 -1.45 10.78 12.27
C LEU A 306 -2.03 12.10 12.78
N HIS A 307 -2.52 12.11 14.03
CA HIS A 307 -3.06 13.31 14.68
C HIS A 307 -2.02 14.45 14.70
N THR A 308 -0.81 14.17 15.20
CA THR A 308 0.29 15.15 15.27
C THR A 308 0.66 15.65 13.87
N GLY A 309 0.75 14.75 12.87
CA GLY A 309 1.07 15.13 11.51
C GLY A 309 0.01 16.02 10.88
N LEU A 310 -1.26 15.71 11.04
CA LEU A 310 -2.38 16.55 10.55
C LEU A 310 -2.44 17.90 11.27
N ALA A 311 -2.27 17.91 12.60
CA ALA A 311 -2.27 19.13 13.39
C ALA A 311 -1.11 20.07 13.01
N SER A 312 0.11 19.52 12.83
CA SER A 312 1.30 20.30 12.48
C SER A 312 1.22 20.98 11.11
N MET A 313 0.44 20.43 10.18
CA MET A 313 0.17 21.06 8.89
C MET A 313 -1.05 22.00 8.91
N GLY A 314 -1.67 22.22 10.07
CA GLY A 314 -2.87 23.05 10.21
C GLY A 314 -4.06 22.46 9.43
N PHE A 315 -4.18 21.14 9.37
CA PHE A 315 -5.23 20.49 8.57
C PHE A 315 -6.62 20.79 9.13
N ALA A 316 -7.43 21.53 8.35
CA ALA A 316 -8.76 21.98 8.74
C ALA A 316 -9.83 21.78 7.65
N ASP A 317 -9.48 21.10 6.55
CA ASP A 317 -10.39 20.88 5.43
C ASP A 317 -11.48 19.87 5.78
N ARG A 318 -12.69 20.33 6.04
CA ARG A 318 -13.85 19.48 6.36
C ARG A 318 -14.37 18.71 5.15
N ASP A 319 -14.03 19.16 3.93
CA ASP A 319 -14.39 18.49 2.68
C ASP A 319 -13.23 17.66 2.10
N PHE A 320 -12.30 17.24 2.94
CA PHE A 320 -11.10 16.49 2.53
C PHE A 320 -11.40 15.25 1.68
N ARG A 321 -12.61 14.67 1.80
CA ARG A 321 -13.02 13.54 0.96
C ARG A 321 -13.21 13.91 -0.52
N ASN A 322 -13.22 15.20 -0.85
CA ASN A 322 -13.12 15.73 -2.22
C ASN A 322 -11.73 16.29 -2.54
N SER A 323 -10.76 16.19 -1.65
CA SER A 323 -9.41 16.75 -1.81
C SER A 323 -8.46 15.85 -2.62
N SER A 324 -7.21 16.31 -2.78
CA SER A 324 -6.13 15.54 -3.41
C SER A 324 -5.61 14.37 -2.55
N TYR A 325 -5.99 14.31 -1.28
CA TYR A 325 -5.68 13.19 -0.39
C TYR A 325 -6.50 11.92 -0.70
N MET A 326 -7.56 12.06 -1.53
CA MET A 326 -8.34 10.97 -2.07
C MET A 326 -7.83 10.60 -3.46
N ARG A 327 -7.19 9.44 -3.59
CA ARG A 327 -6.49 9.06 -4.83
C ARG A 327 -7.38 9.03 -6.06
N LEU A 328 -8.62 8.52 -5.94
CA LEU A 328 -9.59 8.54 -7.03
C LEU A 328 -9.89 9.97 -7.49
N LYS A 329 -10.10 10.90 -6.55
CA LYS A 329 -10.38 12.32 -6.87
C LYS A 329 -9.21 12.99 -7.59
N THR A 330 -7.98 12.65 -7.22
CA THR A 330 -6.79 13.16 -7.92
C THR A 330 -6.74 12.68 -9.37
N ILE A 331 -6.98 11.39 -9.63
CA ILE A 331 -7.04 10.85 -10.99
C ILE A 331 -8.18 11.50 -11.80
N GLU A 332 -9.38 11.60 -11.22
CA GLU A 332 -10.54 12.25 -11.87
C GLU A 332 -10.24 13.71 -12.25
N ARG A 333 -9.54 14.45 -11.38
CA ARG A 333 -9.11 15.84 -11.70
C ARG A 333 -8.09 15.90 -12.83
N HIS A 334 -7.13 14.96 -12.89
CA HIS A 334 -6.19 14.90 -14.00
C HIS A 334 -6.89 14.62 -15.33
N ILE A 335 -7.87 13.70 -15.33
CA ILE A 335 -8.67 13.38 -16.53
C ILE A 335 -9.53 14.59 -16.93
N ALA A 336 -10.24 15.21 -15.99
CA ALA A 336 -11.09 16.36 -16.26
C ALA A 336 -10.31 17.56 -16.78
N ALA A 337 -9.05 17.71 -16.36
CA ALA A 337 -8.13 18.75 -16.85
C ALA A 337 -7.43 18.39 -18.17
N GLY A 338 -7.78 17.27 -18.80
CA GLY A 338 -7.16 16.83 -20.05
C GLY A 338 -5.67 16.42 -19.93
N ARG A 339 -5.18 16.16 -18.72
CA ARG A 339 -3.78 15.75 -18.45
C ARG A 339 -3.58 14.26 -18.54
N LEU A 340 -4.59 13.46 -18.15
CA LEU A 340 -4.60 12.01 -18.27
C LEU A 340 -5.68 11.56 -19.24
N GLY A 341 -5.37 10.54 -20.04
CA GLY A 341 -6.36 9.79 -20.80
C GLY A 341 -7.17 8.81 -19.92
N PRO A 342 -8.27 8.25 -20.46
CA PRO A 342 -9.09 7.26 -19.75
C PRO A 342 -8.35 5.94 -19.47
N ASP A 343 -7.21 5.72 -20.12
CA ASP A 343 -6.28 4.61 -19.91
C ASP A 343 -5.20 4.92 -18.86
N LEU A 344 -5.34 6.07 -18.16
CA LEU A 344 -4.39 6.60 -17.19
C LEU A 344 -2.98 6.78 -17.77
N ARG A 345 -2.86 7.25 -19.01
CA ARG A 345 -1.60 7.72 -19.60
C ARG A 345 -1.57 9.22 -19.62
N TRP A 346 -0.41 9.81 -19.31
CA TRP A 346 -0.21 11.25 -19.49
C TRP A 346 -0.38 11.64 -20.96
N ILE A 347 -1.20 12.64 -21.21
CA ILE A 347 -1.36 13.23 -22.53
C ILE A 347 -0.18 14.17 -22.72
N ARG A 348 0.69 13.89 -23.70
CA ARG A 348 1.78 14.77 -24.05
C ARG A 348 1.19 16.05 -24.64
N GLN A 349 1.41 17.18 -23.99
CA GLN A 349 1.21 18.48 -24.60
C GLN A 349 2.40 18.73 -25.51
N HIS A 350 2.15 18.92 -26.79
CA HIS A 350 3.16 19.26 -27.79
C HIS A 350 3.50 20.74 -27.71
#